data_9bf9e7af67f252327fc7b38d6acc7013
#
_entry.id   9bf9e7af67f252327fc7b38d6acc7013
#
_cell.length_a   1.000
_cell.length_b   1.000
_cell.length_c   1.000
_cell.angle_alpha   90.00
_cell.angle_beta   90.00
_cell.angle_gamma   90.00
#
_symmetry.space_group_name_H-M   'P 1'
#
loop_
_entity.id
_entity.type
_entity.pdbx_description
1 polymer ?
#
loop_
_entity_poly.entity_id
_entity_poly.type
_entity_poly.pdbx_seq_one_letter_code
_entity_poly.pdbx_strand_id
1 'polypeptide(L)'
;MVLIKLVFICLGKKNINEDIKKLSEIIVNDSSNEWNTDIIDKSINTGFVIGRGVGFALSNEISLKFKELCQEMIEPFSSAEVMHGPKSLIQNSFKLFLLGMNDKSGQTVNNDVHELKNYTNLVYQMSSNKDAKSDFFYPSNKVLELDSVILMSKFYPWIIRYTIKKGLNPDEPRYLTKVTQTF
;
A
#
# COMPACT_ATOMS: atom_id res chain seq x y z
N MET A 1 1.95 15.17 7.91
CA MET A 1 3.31 15.71 8.23
C MET A 1 3.39 16.36 9.61
N VAL A 2 2.50 17.29 9.98
CA VAL A 2 2.54 17.99 11.30
C VAL A 2 2.53 17.02 12.48
N LEU A 3 1.64 16.01 12.47
CA LEU A 3 1.56 15.01 13.53
C LEU A 3 2.85 14.17 13.64
N ILE A 4 3.42 13.72 12.53
CA ILE A 4 4.69 12.98 12.53
C ILE A 4 5.80 13.82 13.14
N LYS A 5 5.90 15.09 12.73
CA LYS A 5 6.88 16.04 13.30
C LYS A 5 6.69 16.21 14.80
N LEU A 6 5.45 16.39 15.27
CA LEU A 6 5.15 16.54 16.69
C LEU A 6 5.57 15.30 17.49
N VAL A 7 5.18 14.12 17.03
CA VAL A 7 5.55 12.84 17.68
C VAL A 7 7.07 12.70 17.76
N PHE A 8 7.80 12.98 16.69
CA PHE A 8 9.26 12.87 16.66
C PHE A 8 9.95 13.87 17.59
N ILE A 9 9.41 15.09 17.70
CA ILE A 9 9.90 16.09 18.68
C ILE A 9 9.67 15.58 20.11
N CYS A 10 8.48 15.05 20.41
CA CYS A 10 8.17 14.45 21.72
C CYS A 10 9.07 13.27 22.06
N LEU A 11 9.48 12.48 21.07
CA LEU A 11 10.42 11.37 21.22
C LEU A 11 11.89 11.81 21.23
N GLY A 12 12.19 13.11 21.20
CA GLY A 12 13.56 13.64 21.26
C GLY A 12 14.39 13.38 20.00
N LYS A 13 13.77 13.06 18.85
CA LYS A 13 14.48 12.87 17.57
C LYS A 13 14.91 14.23 17.01
N LYS A 14 16.23 14.48 16.97
CA LYS A 14 16.80 15.81 16.67
C LYS A 14 16.77 16.22 15.20
N ASN A 15 16.78 15.30 14.24
CA ASN A 15 17.02 15.59 12.81
C ASN A 15 15.78 15.55 11.94
N ILE A 16 14.58 15.57 12.53
CA ILE A 16 13.33 15.40 11.78
C ILE A 16 13.11 16.44 10.67
N ASN A 17 13.60 17.66 10.82
CA ASN A 17 13.47 18.70 9.79
C ASN A 17 14.28 18.37 8.53
N GLU A 18 15.49 17.81 8.69
CA GLU A 18 16.32 17.34 7.57
C GLU A 18 15.68 16.13 6.87
N ASP A 19 15.13 15.21 7.66
CA ASP A 19 14.44 14.05 7.12
C ASP A 19 13.19 14.42 6.33
N ILE A 20 12.43 15.45 6.80
CA ILE A 20 11.28 16.00 6.08
C ILE A 20 11.73 16.71 4.79
N LYS A 21 12.85 17.42 4.82
CA LYS A 21 13.41 18.04 3.60
C LYS A 21 13.78 16.97 2.57
N LYS A 22 14.51 15.93 2.97
CA LYS A 22 14.83 14.78 2.11
C LYS A 22 13.58 14.09 1.58
N LEU A 23 12.53 13.95 2.40
CA LEU A 23 11.26 13.38 1.97
C LEU A 23 10.67 14.15 0.79
N SER A 24 10.62 15.48 0.86
CA SER A 24 10.09 16.30 -0.23
C SER A 24 10.93 16.18 -1.51
N GLU A 25 12.26 16.17 -1.39
CA GLU A 25 13.18 15.96 -2.51
C GLU A 25 12.96 14.58 -3.17
N ILE A 26 12.80 13.52 -2.37
CA ILE A 26 12.52 12.17 -2.86
C ILE A 26 11.21 12.14 -3.65
N ILE A 27 10.13 12.69 -3.09
CA ILE A 27 8.81 12.69 -3.74
C ILE A 27 8.85 13.45 -5.06
N VAL A 28 9.49 14.63 -5.10
CA VAL A 28 9.61 15.43 -6.32
C VAL A 28 10.45 14.72 -7.37
N ASN A 29 11.61 14.18 -7.00
CA ASN A 29 12.51 13.49 -7.94
C ASN A 29 11.92 12.19 -8.49
N ASP A 30 11.05 11.51 -7.73
CA ASP A 30 10.40 10.27 -8.14
C ASP A 30 9.01 10.47 -8.78
N SER A 31 8.55 11.70 -8.89
CA SER A 31 7.20 12.02 -9.39
C SER A 31 6.90 11.54 -10.82
N SER A 32 7.94 11.44 -11.67
CA SER A 32 7.84 10.92 -13.04
C SER A 32 7.82 9.38 -13.13
N ASN A 33 8.23 8.67 -12.07
CA ASN A 33 8.28 7.22 -12.04
C ASN A 33 6.91 6.66 -11.62
N GLU A 34 5.98 6.64 -12.55
CA GLU A 34 4.63 6.12 -12.28
C GLU A 34 4.59 4.59 -12.22
N TRP A 35 3.79 4.07 -11.29
CA TRP A 35 3.50 2.65 -11.25
C TRP A 35 2.58 2.23 -12.40
N ASN A 36 2.92 1.12 -13.03
CA ASN A 36 2.13 0.57 -14.14
C ASN A 36 0.81 -0.01 -13.60
N THR A 37 -0.30 0.37 -14.21
CA THR A 37 -1.65 -0.14 -13.88
C THR A 37 -2.03 -1.39 -14.68
N ASP A 38 -1.27 -1.73 -15.74
CA ASP A 38 -1.63 -2.84 -16.64
C ASP A 38 -1.13 -4.20 -16.16
N ILE A 39 -0.30 -4.21 -15.13
CA ILE A 39 0.16 -5.44 -14.48
C ILE A 39 -0.93 -6.11 -13.65
N ILE A 40 -1.98 -5.37 -13.27
CA ILE A 40 -3.09 -5.88 -12.44
C ILE A 40 -4.21 -6.41 -13.33
N ASP A 41 -4.65 -7.63 -13.06
CA ASP A 41 -5.84 -8.19 -13.69
C ASP A 41 -7.09 -7.45 -13.19
N LYS A 42 -7.72 -6.68 -14.08
CA LYS A 42 -8.89 -5.84 -13.77
C LYS A 42 -10.19 -6.65 -13.65
N SER A 43 -10.21 -7.88 -14.12
CA SER A 43 -11.38 -8.77 -14.04
C SER A 43 -11.58 -9.36 -12.65
N ILE A 44 -10.52 -9.41 -11.85
CA ILE A 44 -10.55 -9.95 -10.49
C ILE A 44 -10.89 -8.82 -9.52
N ASN A 45 -11.91 -9.00 -8.69
CA ASN A 45 -12.42 -8.01 -7.75
C ASN A 45 -12.28 -8.42 -6.28
N THR A 46 -11.54 -9.47 -5.99
CA THR A 46 -11.32 -9.99 -4.64
C THR A 46 -9.85 -10.13 -4.33
N GLY A 47 -9.49 -9.92 -3.08
CA GLY A 47 -8.08 -10.04 -2.67
C GLY A 47 -7.80 -9.56 -1.26
N PHE A 48 -6.51 -9.58 -0.92
CA PHE A 48 -5.99 -9.05 0.34
C PHE A 48 -4.90 -8.02 0.10
N VAL A 49 -4.82 -7.04 1.01
CA VAL A 49 -3.61 -6.24 1.21
C VAL A 49 -2.97 -6.71 2.51
N ILE A 50 -1.77 -7.24 2.41
CA ILE A 50 -1.08 -7.88 3.52
C ILE A 50 0.09 -7.01 3.94
N GLY A 51 0.06 -6.56 5.19
CA GLY A 51 1.13 -5.77 5.81
C GLY A 51 1.47 -6.27 7.21
N ARG A 52 2.47 -5.67 7.85
CA ARG A 52 2.79 -5.90 9.26
C ARG A 52 3.37 -4.62 9.87
N GLY A 53 3.12 -4.39 11.18
CA GLY A 53 3.54 -3.15 11.80
C GLY A 53 2.96 -1.92 11.12
N VAL A 54 3.79 -0.97 10.71
CA VAL A 54 3.37 0.22 9.94
C VAL A 54 2.69 -0.17 8.63
N GLY A 55 3.18 -1.23 7.96
CA GLY A 55 2.57 -1.76 6.74
C GLY A 55 1.13 -2.23 6.94
N PHE A 56 0.76 -2.74 8.12
CA PHE A 56 -0.63 -3.12 8.41
C PHE A 56 -1.55 -1.91 8.51
N ALA A 57 -1.10 -0.81 9.11
CA ALA A 57 -1.87 0.44 9.11
C ALA A 57 -2.13 0.96 7.69
N LEU A 58 -1.11 0.89 6.81
CA LEU A 58 -1.25 1.27 5.40
C LEU A 58 -2.15 0.32 4.62
N SER A 59 -2.14 -0.98 4.94
CA SER A 59 -3.00 -1.96 4.28
C SER A 59 -4.49 -1.65 4.46
N ASN A 60 -4.88 -1.10 5.62
CA ASN A 60 -6.25 -0.65 5.86
C ASN A 60 -6.65 0.49 4.92
N GLU A 61 -5.80 1.51 4.76
CA GLU A 61 -6.07 2.63 3.86
C GLU A 61 -6.10 2.19 2.39
N ILE A 62 -5.14 1.37 1.96
CA ILE A 62 -5.09 0.84 0.61
C ILE A 62 -6.34 0.02 0.29
N SER A 63 -6.74 -0.88 1.18
CA SER A 63 -7.95 -1.69 1.03
C SER A 63 -9.22 -0.85 0.98
N LEU A 64 -9.28 0.22 1.79
CA LEU A 64 -10.40 1.16 1.77
C LEU A 64 -10.53 1.81 0.39
N LYS A 65 -9.42 2.27 -0.20
CA LYS A 65 -9.43 2.92 -1.52
C LYS A 65 -9.81 1.96 -2.65
N PHE A 66 -9.41 0.69 -2.59
CA PHE A 66 -9.91 -0.31 -3.54
C PHE A 66 -11.43 -0.49 -3.46
N LYS A 67 -12.00 -0.51 -2.26
CA LYS A 67 -13.45 -0.63 -2.05
C LYS A 67 -14.19 0.62 -2.55
N GLU A 68 -13.73 1.80 -2.15
CA GLU A 68 -14.38 3.08 -2.46
C GLU A 68 -14.31 3.43 -3.96
N LEU A 69 -13.12 3.31 -4.55
CA LEU A 69 -12.88 3.81 -5.90
C LEU A 69 -13.05 2.72 -6.96
N CYS A 70 -12.58 1.51 -6.68
CA CYS A 70 -12.51 0.43 -7.67
C CYS A 70 -13.66 -0.58 -7.56
N GLN A 71 -14.50 -0.48 -6.52
CA GLN A 71 -15.58 -1.44 -6.22
C GLN A 71 -15.03 -2.89 -6.08
N GLU A 72 -13.84 -3.03 -5.52
CA GLU A 72 -13.18 -4.30 -5.30
C GLU A 72 -13.24 -4.70 -3.83
N MET A 73 -13.59 -5.95 -3.53
CA MET A 73 -13.59 -6.52 -2.19
C MET A 73 -12.16 -6.91 -1.82
N ILE A 74 -11.35 -5.94 -1.45
CA ILE A 74 -9.99 -6.13 -0.99
C ILE A 74 -9.95 -5.92 0.52
N GLU A 75 -9.51 -6.94 1.28
CA GLU A 75 -9.47 -6.88 2.74
C GLU A 75 -8.03 -6.72 3.26
N PRO A 76 -7.83 -5.92 4.32
CA PRO A 76 -6.52 -5.78 4.94
C PRO A 76 -6.29 -6.89 5.96
N PHE A 77 -5.09 -7.48 5.94
CA PHE A 77 -4.66 -8.43 6.96
C PHE A 77 -3.23 -8.18 7.40
N SER A 78 -2.93 -8.51 8.66
CA SER A 78 -1.55 -8.69 9.03
C SER A 78 -1.02 -10.01 8.47
N SER A 79 0.27 -10.08 8.11
CA SER A 79 0.84 -11.31 7.57
C SER A 79 0.70 -12.49 8.54
N ALA A 80 0.81 -12.24 9.85
CA ALA A 80 0.60 -13.27 10.86
C ALA A 80 -0.84 -13.82 10.85
N GLU A 81 -1.85 -12.95 10.76
CA GLU A 81 -3.25 -13.38 10.75
C GLU A 81 -3.58 -14.16 9.47
N VAL A 82 -3.15 -13.67 8.31
CA VAL A 82 -3.47 -14.35 7.04
C VAL A 82 -2.93 -15.77 7.01
N MET A 83 -1.76 -15.99 7.57
CA MET A 83 -1.12 -17.31 7.60
C MET A 83 -1.81 -18.31 8.55
N HIS A 84 -2.58 -17.83 9.55
CA HIS A 84 -3.26 -18.69 10.53
C HIS A 84 -4.72 -19.03 10.20
N GLY A 85 -5.30 -18.46 9.15
CA GLY A 85 -6.70 -18.76 8.81
C GLY A 85 -7.11 -18.25 7.44
N PRO A 86 -7.13 -16.94 7.20
CA PRO A 86 -7.64 -16.32 5.96
C PRO A 86 -6.97 -16.82 4.67
N LYS A 87 -5.76 -17.38 4.74
CA LYS A 87 -5.11 -17.99 3.57
C LYS A 87 -5.92 -19.11 2.93
N SER A 88 -6.83 -19.75 3.69
CA SER A 88 -7.75 -20.76 3.16
C SER A 88 -8.75 -20.22 2.13
N LEU A 89 -8.95 -18.89 2.09
CA LEU A 89 -9.80 -18.21 1.13
C LEU A 89 -9.09 -17.91 -0.20
N ILE A 90 -7.76 -18.00 -0.22
CA ILE A 90 -6.97 -17.65 -1.40
C ILE A 90 -7.19 -18.72 -2.49
N GLN A 91 -7.58 -18.25 -3.67
CA GLN A 91 -7.80 -19.06 -4.86
C GLN A 91 -7.02 -18.45 -6.04
N ASN A 92 -6.95 -19.15 -7.17
CA ASN A 92 -6.25 -18.66 -8.36
C ASN A 92 -6.75 -17.28 -8.85
N SER A 93 -8.01 -16.94 -8.58
CA SER A 93 -8.63 -15.66 -8.90
C SER A 93 -8.64 -14.69 -7.72
N PHE A 94 -7.54 -14.61 -6.96
CA PHE A 94 -7.45 -13.79 -5.76
C PHE A 94 -6.18 -12.93 -5.80
N LYS A 95 -6.32 -11.60 -5.71
CA LYS A 95 -5.20 -10.67 -5.71
C LYS A 95 -4.57 -10.55 -4.33
N LEU A 96 -3.26 -10.58 -4.28
CA LEU A 96 -2.50 -10.33 -3.05
C LEU A 96 -1.56 -9.14 -3.25
N PHE A 97 -1.75 -8.09 -2.48
CA PHE A 97 -0.84 -6.95 -2.41
C PHE A 97 -0.03 -7.04 -1.12
N LEU A 98 1.27 -7.15 -1.23
CA LEU A 98 2.18 -7.38 -0.11
C LEU A 98 3.01 -6.12 0.16
N LEU A 99 2.88 -5.56 1.37
CA LEU A 99 3.57 -4.35 1.79
C LEU A 99 4.87 -4.69 2.51
N GLY A 100 5.95 -4.82 1.77
CA GLY A 100 7.29 -5.05 2.30
C GLY A 100 7.97 -3.75 2.71
N MET A 101 7.61 -3.21 3.88
CA MET A 101 8.25 -2.02 4.44
C MET A 101 9.72 -2.29 4.79
N ASN A 102 10.54 -1.23 4.86
CA ASN A 102 11.98 -1.35 5.14
C ASN A 102 12.28 -1.50 6.63
N ASP A 103 11.70 -2.53 7.24
CA ASP A 103 11.91 -2.91 8.64
C ASP A 103 11.84 -4.44 8.82
N LYS A 104 12.04 -4.90 10.06
CA LYS A 104 11.92 -6.34 10.39
C LYS A 104 10.54 -6.91 10.09
N SER A 105 9.49 -6.11 10.28
CA SER A 105 8.11 -6.52 10.01
C SER A 105 7.87 -6.72 8.51
N GLY A 106 8.36 -5.80 7.69
CA GLY A 106 8.28 -5.90 6.23
C GLY A 106 9.12 -7.06 5.66
N GLN A 107 10.27 -7.37 6.28
CA GLN A 107 11.04 -8.56 5.91
C GLN A 107 10.24 -9.85 6.11
N THR A 108 9.45 -9.95 7.19
CA THR A 108 8.56 -11.10 7.39
C THR A 108 7.53 -11.19 6.26
N VAL A 109 6.89 -10.08 5.87
CA VAL A 109 5.95 -10.05 4.74
C VAL A 109 6.63 -10.52 3.45
N ASN A 110 7.87 -10.08 3.20
CA ASN A 110 8.63 -10.50 2.01
C ASN A 110 8.92 -12.02 2.02
N ASN A 111 9.14 -12.62 3.17
CA ASN A 111 9.36 -14.06 3.28
C ASN A 111 8.08 -14.85 2.98
N ASP A 112 6.91 -14.32 3.36
CA ASP A 112 5.61 -14.96 3.13
C ASP A 112 5.22 -14.99 1.63
N VAL A 113 5.86 -14.15 0.78
CA VAL A 113 5.60 -14.08 -0.67
C VAL A 113 5.76 -15.46 -1.35
N HIS A 114 6.79 -16.21 -0.99
CA HIS A 114 7.06 -17.52 -1.60
C HIS A 114 5.95 -18.52 -1.30
N GLU A 115 5.46 -18.56 -0.06
CA GLU A 115 4.36 -19.44 0.31
C GLU A 115 3.06 -19.03 -0.39
N LEU A 116 2.74 -17.72 -0.38
CA LEU A 116 1.51 -17.19 -0.95
C LEU A 116 1.41 -17.39 -2.48
N LYS A 117 2.53 -17.40 -3.19
CA LYS A 117 2.61 -17.71 -4.62
C LYS A 117 2.19 -19.16 -4.96
N ASN A 118 2.14 -20.07 -3.99
CA ASN A 118 1.63 -21.41 -4.20
C ASN A 118 0.09 -21.45 -4.33
N TYR A 119 -0.61 -20.40 -3.88
CA TYR A 119 -2.07 -20.33 -3.87
C TYR A 119 -2.64 -19.48 -5.00
N THR A 120 -1.90 -18.48 -5.47
CA THR A 120 -2.29 -17.61 -6.60
C THR A 120 -1.06 -17.05 -7.31
N ASN A 121 -1.17 -16.84 -8.62
CA ASN A 121 -0.16 -16.12 -9.41
C ASN A 121 -0.33 -14.60 -9.36
N LEU A 122 -1.42 -14.09 -8.77
CA LEU A 122 -1.76 -12.66 -8.70
C LEU A 122 -1.19 -12.03 -7.43
N VAL A 123 0.12 -12.15 -7.25
CA VAL A 123 0.85 -11.62 -6.09
C VAL A 123 1.67 -10.41 -6.51
N TYR A 124 1.35 -9.26 -5.93
CA TYR A 124 1.93 -7.96 -6.25
C TYR A 124 2.66 -7.40 -5.03
N GLN A 125 3.95 -7.16 -5.16
CA GLN A 125 4.79 -6.68 -4.07
C GLN A 125 5.03 -5.17 -4.15
N MET A 126 4.73 -4.45 -3.08
CA MET A 126 5.06 -3.05 -2.86
C MET A 126 6.25 -2.97 -1.91
N SER A 127 7.41 -2.49 -2.36
CA SER A 127 8.62 -2.47 -1.55
C SER A 127 9.55 -1.33 -1.92
N SER A 128 10.29 -0.84 -0.93
CA SER A 128 11.42 0.07 -1.13
C SER A 128 12.76 -0.64 -1.25
N ASN A 129 12.78 -1.98 -1.17
CA ASN A 129 14.00 -2.76 -1.35
C ASN A 129 14.28 -2.92 -2.86
N LYS A 130 15.42 -2.40 -3.33
CA LYS A 130 15.84 -2.49 -4.73
C LYS A 130 16.18 -3.93 -5.16
N ASP A 131 16.59 -4.77 -4.22
CA ASP A 131 16.97 -6.17 -4.49
C ASP A 131 15.72 -7.08 -4.57
N ALA A 132 14.60 -6.64 -4.02
CA ALA A 132 13.32 -7.30 -4.21
C ALA A 132 12.81 -6.99 -5.63
N LYS A 133 12.42 -8.02 -6.39
CA LYS A 133 11.66 -7.84 -7.64
C LYS A 133 10.26 -7.33 -7.28
N SER A 134 10.17 -6.05 -6.87
CA SER A 134 8.89 -5.47 -6.50
C SER A 134 8.15 -4.96 -7.74
N ASP A 135 6.87 -5.25 -7.82
CA ASP A 135 5.99 -4.77 -8.89
C ASP A 135 5.71 -3.27 -8.75
N PHE A 136 5.74 -2.78 -7.51
CA PHE A 136 5.49 -1.40 -7.10
C PHE A 136 6.65 -0.89 -6.24
N PHE A 137 7.73 -0.52 -6.88
CA PHE A 137 8.89 0.06 -6.19
C PHE A 137 8.60 1.51 -5.77
N TYR A 138 9.06 1.87 -4.58
CA TYR A 138 9.14 3.26 -4.10
C TYR A 138 10.48 3.51 -3.39
N PRO A 139 11.08 4.71 -3.49
CA PRO A 139 12.33 5.03 -2.81
C PRO A 139 12.14 5.14 -1.29
N SER A 140 13.19 4.83 -0.51
CA SER A 140 13.16 4.94 0.95
C SER A 140 13.84 6.21 1.44
N ASN A 141 13.25 6.85 2.45
CA ASN A 141 13.88 7.93 3.24
C ASN A 141 14.78 7.37 4.36
N LYS A 142 14.75 6.06 4.62
CA LYS A 142 15.37 5.35 5.75
C LYS A 142 14.72 5.66 7.12
N VAL A 143 13.63 6.38 7.15
CA VAL A 143 12.77 6.61 8.31
C VAL A 143 11.42 5.99 7.99
N LEU A 144 11.05 4.92 8.70
CA LEU A 144 9.92 4.05 8.37
C LEU A 144 8.59 4.83 8.23
N GLU A 145 8.33 5.75 9.15
CA GLU A 145 7.12 6.55 9.15
C GLU A 145 7.05 7.54 7.97
N LEU A 146 8.22 7.99 7.47
CA LEU A 146 8.31 8.83 6.29
C LEU A 146 8.21 8.00 5.00
N ASP A 147 8.70 6.77 5.00
CA ASP A 147 8.53 5.83 3.90
C ASP A 147 7.04 5.54 3.62
N SER A 148 6.21 5.57 4.68
CA SER A 148 4.75 5.48 4.54
C SER A 148 4.17 6.62 3.68
N VAL A 149 4.68 7.84 3.87
CA VAL A 149 4.26 9.00 3.08
C VAL A 149 4.68 8.86 1.62
N ILE A 150 5.90 8.35 1.36
CA ILE A 150 6.39 8.12 0.00
C ILE A 150 5.53 7.07 -0.70
N LEU A 151 5.27 5.93 -0.03
CA LEU A 151 4.41 4.88 -0.57
C LEU A 151 3.03 5.43 -0.95
N MET A 152 2.39 6.17 -0.05
CA MET A 152 1.07 6.71 -0.31
C MET A 152 1.07 7.80 -1.38
N SER A 153 2.13 8.59 -1.51
CA SER A 153 2.27 9.58 -2.59
C SER A 153 2.32 8.95 -3.99
N LYS A 154 2.75 7.68 -4.09
CA LYS A 154 2.71 6.90 -5.33
C LYS A 154 1.40 6.13 -5.49
N PHE A 155 0.87 5.61 -4.39
CA PHE A 155 -0.35 4.82 -4.42
C PHE A 155 -1.58 5.64 -4.86
N TYR A 156 -1.80 6.84 -4.32
CA TYR A 156 -2.98 7.63 -4.66
C TYR A 156 -3.09 7.98 -6.15
N PRO A 157 -2.07 8.51 -6.82
CA PRO A 157 -2.17 8.73 -8.27
C PRO A 157 -2.35 7.44 -9.06
N TRP A 158 -1.75 6.34 -8.59
CA TRP A 158 -1.87 5.03 -9.22
C TRP A 158 -3.29 4.47 -9.13
N ILE A 159 -3.92 4.48 -7.94
CA ILE A 159 -5.27 3.95 -7.75
C ILE A 159 -6.31 4.75 -8.55
N ILE A 160 -6.13 6.08 -8.67
CA ILE A 160 -6.97 6.93 -9.52
C ILE A 160 -6.87 6.48 -10.98
N ARG A 161 -5.66 6.31 -11.53
CA ARG A 161 -5.48 5.83 -12.91
C ARG A 161 -6.02 4.41 -13.11
N TYR A 162 -5.83 3.55 -12.12
CA TYR A 162 -6.37 2.19 -12.14
C TYR A 162 -7.91 2.20 -12.17
N THR A 163 -8.55 3.04 -11.35
CA THR A 163 -10.00 3.25 -11.34
C THR A 163 -10.54 3.70 -12.70
N ILE A 164 -9.90 4.71 -13.30
CA ILE A 164 -10.27 5.21 -14.63
C ILE A 164 -10.13 4.11 -15.69
N LYS A 165 -9.06 3.32 -15.65
CA LYS A 165 -8.85 2.18 -16.57
C LYS A 165 -9.86 1.04 -16.37
N LYS A 166 -10.51 0.96 -15.22
CA LYS A 166 -11.66 0.07 -14.99
C LYS A 166 -12.98 0.63 -15.54
N GLY A 167 -12.99 1.84 -16.09
CA GLY A 167 -14.20 2.51 -16.57
C GLY A 167 -15.04 3.13 -15.47
N LEU A 168 -14.45 3.36 -14.28
CA LEU A 168 -15.10 3.97 -13.11
C LEU A 168 -14.67 5.44 -12.97
N ASN A 169 -15.52 6.27 -12.35
CA ASN A 169 -15.21 7.66 -12.06
C ASN A 169 -14.72 7.79 -10.59
N PRO A 170 -13.45 8.12 -10.33
CA PRO A 170 -12.95 8.27 -8.97
C PRO A 170 -13.52 9.50 -8.24
N ASP A 171 -14.04 10.49 -8.96
CA ASP A 171 -14.63 11.71 -8.36
C ASP A 171 -16.10 11.51 -7.95
N GLU A 172 -16.74 10.46 -8.47
CA GLU A 172 -18.13 10.10 -8.17
C GLU A 172 -18.24 8.61 -7.78
N PRO A 173 -17.64 8.21 -6.68
CA PRO A 173 -17.69 6.83 -6.24
C PRO A 173 -19.11 6.43 -5.88
N ARG A 174 -19.50 5.21 -6.28
CA ARG A 174 -20.87 4.71 -6.15
C ARG A 174 -21.35 4.74 -4.69
N TYR A 175 -22.51 5.35 -4.46
CA TYR A 175 -23.15 5.49 -3.14
C TYR A 175 -22.39 6.32 -2.12
N LEU A 176 -21.30 6.96 -2.47
CA LEU A 176 -20.55 7.83 -1.56
C LEU A 176 -20.84 9.31 -1.86
N THR A 177 -20.98 10.09 -0.83
CA THR A 177 -21.11 11.53 -0.89
C THR A 177 -19.97 12.18 -0.11
N LYS A 178 -19.55 13.39 -0.54
CA LYS A 178 -18.43 14.11 0.10
C LYS A 178 -18.68 14.42 1.57
N VAL A 179 -19.94 14.56 1.96
CA VAL A 179 -20.37 14.81 3.34
C VAL A 179 -21.30 13.69 3.77
N THR A 180 -20.84 12.85 4.69
CA THR A 180 -21.66 11.81 5.29
C THR A 180 -22.42 12.41 6.48
N GLN A 181 -23.75 12.39 6.43
CA GLN A 181 -24.58 12.69 7.60
C GLN A 181 -24.88 11.36 8.30
N THR A 182 -24.33 11.20 9.50
CA THR A 182 -24.72 10.12 10.43
C THR A 182 -25.80 10.67 11.37
N PHE A 183 -26.95 10.03 11.37
CA PHE A 183 -28.07 10.34 12.28
C PHE A 183 -28.01 9.41 13.49
#